data_e4cac5427c63447af23b48e232da4bd5
#
_entry.id   e4cac5427c63447af23b48e232da4bd5
#
_cell.length_a   1.000
_cell.length_b   1.000
_cell.length_c   1.000
_cell.angle_alpha   90.00
_cell.angle_beta   90.00
_cell.angle_gamma   90.00
#
_symmetry.space_group_name_H-M   'P 1'
#
loop_
_entity.id
_entity.type
_entity.pdbx_description
1 polymer ?
#
loop_
_entity_poly.entity_id
_entity_poly.type
_entity_poly.pdbx_seq_one_letter_code
_entity_poly.pdbx_strand_id
1 'polypeptide(L)'
;MAETETPAGQRDLGGCRLTRHALGRFAERFGVDEDGAEVALRASLSRSRRLGRNRDNGAVAVLCVHASRVLIAIFQGDACLTVLTWPQFEPRLREFGRVRLPRKPGRMIRRLEGTGE
;
A
#
# COMPACT_ATOMS: atom_id res chain seq x y z
N MET A 1 20.01 -4.57 -18.61
CA MET A 1 20.03 -4.55 -17.17
C MET A 1 18.93 -5.43 -16.65
N ALA A 2 19.32 -6.32 -15.80
CA ALA A 2 18.38 -7.31 -15.29
C ALA A 2 17.25 -6.71 -14.46
N GLU A 3 17.51 -5.56 -13.92
CA GLU A 3 16.53 -4.92 -13.05
C GLU A 3 15.24 -4.59 -13.75
N THR A 4 15.19 -4.73 -15.06
CA THR A 4 13.97 -4.44 -15.78
C THR A 4 12.93 -5.53 -15.65
N GLU A 5 13.19 -6.52 -14.83
CA GLU A 5 12.28 -7.64 -14.67
C GLU A 5 11.04 -7.33 -13.87
N THR A 6 10.86 -6.10 -13.45
CA THR A 6 9.69 -5.72 -12.69
C THR A 6 8.41 -5.99 -13.49
N PRO A 7 7.45 -6.72 -12.92
CA PRO A 7 6.18 -6.97 -13.63
C PRO A 7 5.46 -5.69 -13.97
N ALA A 8 4.66 -5.74 -15.02
CA ALA A 8 3.90 -4.58 -15.47
C ALA A 8 3.04 -4.04 -14.35
N GLY A 9 3.10 -2.74 -14.12
CA GLY A 9 2.32 -2.07 -13.08
C GLY A 9 2.91 -2.12 -11.69
N GLN A 10 3.95 -2.93 -11.49
CA GLN A 10 4.60 -2.99 -10.19
C GLN A 10 5.67 -1.90 -10.09
N ARG A 11 5.77 -1.31 -8.91
CA ARG A 11 6.73 -0.24 -8.64
C ARG A 11 7.49 -0.51 -7.37
N ASP A 12 8.75 -0.08 -7.35
CA ASP A 12 9.55 -0.14 -6.14
C ASP A 12 9.55 1.23 -5.49
N LEU A 13 8.76 1.36 -4.45
CA LEU A 13 8.66 2.60 -3.68
C LEU A 13 9.36 2.47 -2.33
N GLY A 14 10.22 1.45 -2.18
CA GLY A 14 10.89 1.22 -0.91
C GLY A 14 11.87 2.32 -0.52
N GLY A 15 12.31 3.13 -1.49
CA GLY A 15 13.22 4.24 -1.20
C GLY A 15 12.53 5.57 -0.95
N CYS A 16 11.21 5.57 -0.80
CA CYS A 16 10.45 6.79 -0.59
C CYS A 16 10.72 7.39 0.78
N ARG A 17 10.22 8.62 0.98
CA ARG A 17 10.28 9.27 2.28
C ARG A 17 9.10 8.78 3.12
N LEU A 18 9.37 8.27 4.31
CA LEU A 18 8.34 7.79 5.21
C LEU A 18 8.10 8.82 6.30
N THR A 19 6.84 9.26 6.44
CA THR A 19 6.51 10.16 7.54
C THR A 19 6.39 9.39 8.84
N ARG A 20 6.54 10.08 9.96
CA ARG A 20 6.35 9.46 11.28
C ARG A 20 4.94 8.92 11.41
N HIS A 21 3.97 9.64 10.85
CA HIS A 21 2.59 9.21 10.89
C HIS A 21 2.41 7.87 10.17
N ALA A 22 3.04 7.75 8.98
CA ALA A 22 2.93 6.50 8.21
C ALA A 22 3.54 5.34 8.99
N LEU A 23 4.71 5.54 9.57
CA LEU A 23 5.36 4.49 10.35
C LEU A 23 4.52 4.09 11.56
N GLY A 24 3.98 5.07 12.27
CA GLY A 24 3.14 4.81 13.42
C GLY A 24 1.88 4.03 13.05
N ARG A 25 1.24 4.43 11.97
CA ARG A 25 0.03 3.74 11.53
C ARG A 25 0.33 2.33 11.05
N PHE A 26 1.48 2.14 10.38
CA PHE A 26 1.87 0.81 9.95
C PHE A 26 2.10 -0.10 11.16
N ALA A 27 2.86 0.38 12.13
CA ALA A 27 3.13 -0.40 13.34
C ALA A 27 1.84 -0.75 14.07
N GLU A 28 0.95 0.23 14.20
CA GLU A 28 -0.30 0.06 14.94
C GLU A 28 -1.26 -0.88 14.22
N ARG A 29 -1.46 -0.65 12.93
CA ARG A 29 -2.50 -1.36 12.17
C ARG A 29 -2.07 -2.74 11.73
N PHE A 30 -0.78 -2.97 11.61
CA PHE A 30 -0.27 -4.26 11.16
C PHE A 30 0.48 -5.01 12.25
N GLY A 31 0.46 -4.48 13.48
CA GLY A 31 1.06 -5.19 14.61
C GLY A 31 2.55 -5.37 14.49
N VAL A 32 3.26 -4.40 13.91
CA VAL A 32 4.69 -4.47 13.71
C VAL A 32 5.39 -3.69 14.82
N ASP A 33 6.48 -4.26 15.34
CA ASP A 33 7.30 -3.60 16.34
C ASP A 33 7.89 -2.33 15.73
N GLU A 34 7.87 -1.23 16.50
CA GLU A 34 8.38 0.05 16.01
C GLU A 34 9.83 -0.04 15.55
N ASP A 35 10.63 -0.85 16.20
CA ASP A 35 12.05 -0.97 15.83
C ASP A 35 12.24 -1.54 14.44
N GLY A 36 11.33 -2.42 14.01
CA GLY A 36 11.43 -3.01 12.69
C GLY A 36 10.46 -2.44 11.67
N ALA A 37 9.69 -1.43 12.06
CA ALA A 37 8.60 -0.94 11.22
C ALA A 37 9.11 -0.35 9.91
N GLU A 38 10.17 0.44 9.95
CA GLU A 38 10.68 1.08 8.75
C GLU A 38 11.16 0.04 7.73
N VAL A 39 11.96 -0.91 8.18
CA VAL A 39 12.47 -1.95 7.30
C VAL A 39 11.34 -2.75 6.69
N ALA A 40 10.36 -3.13 7.52
CA ALA A 40 9.24 -3.93 7.04
C ALA A 40 8.37 -3.15 6.06
N LEU A 41 8.11 -1.89 6.35
CA LEU A 41 7.29 -1.07 5.45
C LEU A 41 7.98 -0.84 4.12
N ARG A 42 9.28 -0.53 4.15
CA ARG A 42 10.03 -0.34 2.90
C ARG A 42 10.05 -1.62 2.06
N ALA A 43 10.16 -2.78 2.72
CA ALA A 43 10.12 -4.05 2.01
C ALA A 43 8.76 -4.26 1.33
N SER A 44 7.68 -3.90 2.01
CA SER A 44 6.35 -4.01 1.41
C SER A 44 6.18 -3.05 0.25
N LEU A 45 6.67 -1.82 0.39
CA LEU A 45 6.55 -0.80 -0.65
C LEU A 45 7.41 -1.11 -1.87
N SER A 46 8.41 -1.97 -1.73
CA SER A 46 9.27 -2.32 -2.87
C SER A 46 8.50 -3.09 -3.94
N ARG A 47 7.31 -3.61 -3.59
CA ARG A 47 6.46 -4.33 -4.54
C ARG A 47 5.04 -3.78 -4.47
N SER A 48 4.89 -2.55 -4.92
CA SER A 48 3.60 -1.88 -4.84
C SER A 48 2.99 -1.72 -6.21
N ARG A 49 1.67 -1.56 -6.24
CA ARG A 49 0.92 -1.30 -7.46
C ARG A 49 0.04 -0.09 -7.25
N ARG A 50 0.05 0.82 -8.20
CA ARG A 50 -0.78 2.00 -8.12
C ARG A 50 -2.24 1.62 -8.28
N LEU A 51 -3.08 2.11 -7.37
CA LEU A 51 -4.53 1.90 -7.45
C LEU A 51 -5.25 3.08 -8.07
N GLY A 52 -4.93 4.28 -7.63
CA GLY A 52 -5.62 5.44 -8.13
C GLY A 52 -5.09 6.71 -7.53
N ARG A 53 -5.68 7.83 -7.95
CA ARG A 53 -5.26 9.15 -7.53
C ARG A 53 -6.47 9.93 -7.03
N ASN A 54 -6.32 10.57 -5.89
CA ASN A 54 -7.37 11.43 -5.34
C ASN A 54 -7.47 12.70 -6.18
N ARG A 55 -8.68 13.00 -6.66
CA ARG A 55 -8.90 14.13 -7.55
C ARG A 55 -8.71 15.47 -6.87
N ASP A 56 -9.00 15.53 -5.57
CA ASP A 56 -8.99 16.78 -4.86
C ASP A 56 -7.58 17.22 -4.46
N ASN A 57 -6.75 16.29 -4.03
CA ASN A 57 -5.43 16.64 -3.50
C ASN A 57 -4.27 15.98 -4.24
N GLY A 58 -4.55 15.13 -5.22
CA GLY A 58 -3.50 14.48 -5.99
C GLY A 58 -2.79 13.34 -5.30
N ALA A 59 -3.24 12.95 -4.11
CA ALA A 59 -2.62 11.84 -3.40
C ALA A 59 -2.81 10.54 -4.18
N VAL A 60 -1.80 9.68 -4.13
CA VAL A 60 -1.81 8.41 -4.86
C VAL A 60 -1.92 7.27 -3.87
N ALA A 61 -2.84 6.34 -4.16
CA ALA A 61 -2.99 5.14 -3.35
C ALA A 61 -2.29 3.99 -4.07
N VAL A 62 -1.48 3.24 -3.32
CA VAL A 62 -0.82 2.05 -3.85
C VAL A 62 -1.15 0.84 -2.99
N LEU A 63 -1.19 -0.32 -3.64
CA LEU A 63 -1.49 -1.58 -2.98
C LEU A 63 -0.22 -2.35 -2.77
N CYS A 64 -0.02 -2.84 -1.56
CA CYS A 64 1.10 -3.68 -1.18
C CYS A 64 0.58 -4.85 -0.36
N VAL A 65 1.48 -5.76 -0.02
CA VAL A 65 1.15 -6.88 0.84
C VAL A 65 2.19 -6.96 1.95
N HIS A 66 1.74 -7.11 3.18
CA HIS A 66 2.61 -7.34 4.31
C HIS A 66 2.04 -8.49 5.14
N ALA A 67 2.86 -9.52 5.35
CA ALA A 67 2.46 -10.68 6.16
C ALA A 67 1.12 -11.23 5.71
N SER A 68 0.95 -11.37 4.40
CA SER A 68 -0.26 -11.91 3.77
C SER A 68 -1.50 -11.02 3.94
N ARG A 69 -1.32 -9.78 4.35
CA ARG A 69 -2.42 -8.82 4.48
C ARG A 69 -2.26 -7.71 3.47
N VAL A 70 -3.39 -7.22 2.98
CA VAL A 70 -3.39 -6.09 2.05
C VAL A 70 -3.07 -4.81 2.82
N LEU A 71 -2.15 -4.03 2.27
CA LEU A 71 -1.72 -2.76 2.83
C LEU A 71 -1.90 -1.69 1.77
N ILE A 72 -2.59 -0.62 2.12
CA ILE A 72 -2.75 0.51 1.21
C ILE A 72 -1.93 1.67 1.74
N ALA A 73 -1.01 2.15 0.92
CA ALA A 73 -0.18 3.30 1.29
C ALA A 73 -0.62 4.51 0.48
N ILE A 74 -0.71 5.64 1.13
CA ILE A 74 -1.13 6.90 0.50
C ILE A 74 0.09 7.80 0.37
N PHE A 75 0.35 8.24 -0.85
CA PHE A 75 1.53 9.05 -1.17
C PHE A 75 1.14 10.45 -1.60
N GLN A 76 1.99 11.41 -1.25
CA GLN A 76 1.95 12.73 -1.84
C GLN A 76 3.37 13.00 -2.34
N GLY A 77 3.54 13.05 -3.67
CA GLY A 77 4.88 13.10 -4.22
C GLY A 77 5.66 11.85 -3.82
N ASP A 78 6.85 12.03 -3.25
CA ASP A 78 7.69 10.92 -2.84
C ASP A 78 7.50 10.52 -1.37
N ALA A 79 6.52 11.11 -0.71
CA ALA A 79 6.30 10.87 0.72
C ALA A 79 5.13 9.94 0.96
N CYS A 80 5.35 8.89 1.72
CA CYS A 80 4.28 8.03 2.20
C CYS A 80 3.66 8.70 3.42
N LEU A 81 2.42 9.14 3.29
CA LEU A 81 1.76 9.92 4.33
C LEU A 81 1.09 9.07 5.38
N THR A 82 0.51 7.94 4.96
CA THR A 82 -0.19 7.08 5.89
C THR A 82 -0.34 5.69 5.29
N VAL A 83 -0.72 4.74 6.15
CA VAL A 83 -0.91 3.35 5.76
C VAL A 83 -2.27 2.92 6.29
N LEU A 84 -3.05 2.28 5.42
CA LEU A 84 -4.40 1.84 5.75
C LEU A 84 -4.53 0.34 5.54
N THR A 85 -5.41 -0.29 6.31
CA THR A 85 -5.85 -1.65 6.00
C THR A 85 -6.88 -1.57 4.88
N TRP A 86 -7.17 -2.72 4.25
CA TRP A 86 -8.17 -2.74 3.20
C TRP A 86 -9.55 -2.28 3.68
N PRO A 87 -10.06 -2.76 4.83
CA PRO A 87 -11.35 -2.28 5.30
C PRO A 87 -11.40 -0.77 5.55
N GLN A 88 -10.26 -0.16 5.88
CA GLN A 88 -10.21 1.28 6.08
C GLN A 88 -10.20 2.05 4.76
N PHE A 89 -9.62 1.47 3.72
CA PHE A 89 -9.51 2.13 2.44
C PHE A 89 -10.75 1.93 1.56
N GLU A 90 -11.38 0.77 1.64
CA GLU A 90 -12.48 0.42 0.76
C GLU A 90 -13.58 1.49 0.71
N PRO A 91 -14.02 2.07 1.84
CA PRO A 91 -15.04 3.11 1.80
C PRO A 91 -14.59 4.37 1.08
N ARG A 92 -13.29 4.54 0.88
CA ARG A 92 -12.73 5.73 0.25
C ARG A 92 -12.38 5.53 -1.22
N LEU A 93 -12.75 4.38 -1.78
CA LEU A 93 -12.40 4.08 -3.16
C LEU A 93 -12.83 5.18 -4.13
N ARG A 94 -14.02 5.74 -3.92
CA ARG A 94 -14.55 6.77 -4.82
C ARG A 94 -13.70 8.02 -4.87
N GLU A 95 -12.99 8.31 -3.79
CA GLU A 95 -12.14 9.50 -3.74
C GLU A 95 -10.95 9.39 -4.68
N PHE A 96 -10.60 8.17 -5.07
CA PHE A 96 -9.42 7.91 -5.88
C PHE A 96 -9.77 7.61 -7.34
N GLY A 97 -10.95 8.03 -7.77
CA GLY A 97 -11.36 7.87 -9.15
C GLY A 97 -11.57 6.41 -9.52
N ARG A 98 -11.10 6.03 -10.70
CA ARG A 98 -11.19 4.64 -11.13
C ARG A 98 -10.08 3.85 -10.48
N VAL A 99 -10.41 3.11 -9.46
CA VAL A 99 -9.46 2.21 -8.83
C VAL A 99 -9.49 0.90 -9.61
N ARG A 100 -8.33 0.50 -10.12
CA ARG A 100 -8.21 -0.75 -10.85
C ARG A 100 -7.44 -1.74 -9.99
N LEU A 101 -8.15 -2.72 -9.48
CA LEU A 101 -7.50 -3.78 -8.73
C LEU A 101 -6.90 -4.76 -9.73
N PRO A 102 -5.61 -5.08 -9.60
CA PRO A 102 -5.02 -6.12 -10.43
C PRO A 102 -5.76 -7.43 -10.19
N ARG A 103 -5.79 -8.28 -11.22
CA ARG A 103 -6.55 -9.51 -11.13
C ARG A 103 -6.14 -10.37 -9.93
N LYS A 104 -4.84 -10.61 -9.78
CA LYS A 104 -4.35 -11.44 -8.68
C LYS A 104 -4.51 -10.77 -7.32
N PRO A 105 -4.09 -9.51 -7.16
CA PRO A 105 -4.34 -8.83 -5.88
C PRO A 105 -5.82 -8.72 -5.56
N GLY A 106 -6.69 -8.61 -6.56
CA GLY A 106 -8.11 -8.60 -6.31
C GLY A 106 -8.58 -9.88 -5.67
N ARG A 107 -8.10 -11.02 -6.17
CA ARG A 107 -8.41 -12.31 -5.56
C ARG A 107 -7.82 -12.39 -4.16
N MET A 108 -6.61 -11.88 -3.99
CA MET A 108 -5.94 -11.91 -2.70
C MET A 108 -6.74 -11.10 -1.68
N ILE A 109 -7.22 -9.94 -2.07
CA ILE A 109 -8.03 -9.12 -1.20
C ILE A 109 -9.25 -9.89 -0.73
N ARG A 110 -9.98 -10.50 -1.66
CA ARG A 110 -11.16 -11.25 -1.31
C ARG A 110 -10.85 -12.42 -0.41
N ARG A 111 -9.74 -13.12 -0.70
CA ARG A 111 -9.35 -14.28 0.10
C ARG A 111 -8.94 -13.86 1.50
N LEU A 112 -8.08 -12.85 1.60
CA LEU A 112 -7.56 -12.45 2.90
C LEU A 112 -8.62 -11.81 3.79
N GLU A 113 -9.43 -10.93 3.21
CA GLU A 113 -10.45 -10.24 3.98
C GLU A 113 -11.64 -11.16 4.26
N GLY A 114 -11.90 -12.10 3.37
CA GLY A 114 -13.02 -13.02 3.55
C GLY A 114 -12.74 -14.13 4.53
N THR A 115 -11.46 -14.47 4.73
CA THR A 115 -11.11 -15.55 5.65
C THR A 115 -10.85 -15.05 7.05
N GLY A 116 -10.89 -13.76 7.25
CA GLY A 116 -10.68 -13.21 8.58
C GLY A 116 -11.81 -13.45 9.54
N GLU A 117 -12.81 -14.14 9.11
CA GLU A 117 -13.95 -14.39 9.97
C GLU A 117 -13.73 -15.49 10.94
#